data_86246616767b2a7828c94f99401ba271
#
_entry.id   86246616767b2a7828c94f99401ba271
#
_cell.length_a   1.000
_cell.length_b   1.000
_cell.length_c   1.000
_cell.angle_alpha   90.00
_cell.angle_beta   90.00
_cell.angle_gamma   90.00
#
_symmetry.space_group_name_H-M   'P 1'
#
loop_
_entity.id
_entity.type
_entity.pdbx_description
1 polymer ?
#
loop_
_entity_poly.entity_id
_entity_poly.type
_entity_poly.pdbx_seq_one_letter_code
_entity_poly.pdbx_strand_id
1 'polypeptide(L)'
;VSDRTTPAAAPDPAAPGSAPPNASASLGDTLAGGWNDRGDELPPEDWGRRGGQRRTGTVWLFALFITAMAMGHAWVTDRLTSDAFLAWATIFTAISFQALPFLVFGVALSAALTAFVPTSVYQRLIPSSPARAVPVAGASGALLPGCECASVPIAGSLIKGGVAPAAALTFLLAAPAINPIVMIATAVAFAGQPEMVLARFVASLLAAVVIGWIWVRFGRTDWLRLPARTHAPGESRWTVFRESMLHDMMHAGGYLVVGGLAAASLNVLVPREWLVTVAGLPVVSVLVLALLAILLSICSEADAFVAVSLTEFSPTAKLAFMVIGPMVDLKLIAMQAGVFGWRFVVRFAPMCLLVGLLSTFLIGGLFL
;
A
#
# COMPACT_ATOMS: atom_id res chain seq x y z
N VAL A 1 38.57 0.80 -66.33
CA VAL A 1 39.70 -0.08 -66.07
C VAL A 1 39.28 -1.15 -65.09
N SER A 2 38.84 -2.29 -65.64
CA SER A 2 39.36 -3.63 -65.43
C SER A 2 39.30 -4.12 -63.98
N ASP A 3 38.88 -5.25 -63.61
CA ASP A 3 38.37 -6.47 -64.25
C ASP A 3 38.29 -7.58 -63.14
N ARG A 4 37.47 -8.56 -63.41
CA ARG A 4 37.48 -9.95 -62.99
C ARG A 4 36.78 -10.42 -61.72
N THR A 5 35.63 -10.90 -62.02
CA THR A 5 34.89 -12.08 -61.51
C THR A 5 35.72 -13.34 -61.35
N THR A 6 35.44 -14.13 -60.29
CA THR A 6 35.44 -15.58 -60.37
C THR A 6 34.42 -16.18 -59.37
N PRO A 7 33.63 -17.21 -59.75
CA PRO A 7 32.58 -17.80 -58.93
C PRO A 7 33.08 -18.95 -58.08
N ALA A 8 32.55 -19.08 -56.87
CA ALA A 8 32.81 -20.21 -56.00
C ALA A 8 31.90 -21.39 -56.35
N ALA A 9 32.49 -22.57 -56.37
CA ALA A 9 31.92 -23.87 -56.72
C ALA A 9 30.92 -24.37 -55.70
N ALA A 10 29.94 -25.12 -56.22
CA ALA A 10 28.97 -25.88 -55.46
C ALA A 10 29.60 -27.15 -54.81
N PRO A 11 29.14 -27.62 -53.69
CA PRO A 11 29.50 -28.94 -53.16
C PRO A 11 28.60 -30.05 -53.71
N ASP A 12 29.24 -31.19 -53.97
CA ASP A 12 28.73 -32.47 -54.48
C ASP A 12 27.74 -33.18 -53.52
N PRO A 13 26.88 -34.05 -54.02
CA PRO A 13 25.89 -34.75 -53.23
C PRO A 13 26.34 -36.15 -52.73
N ALA A 14 25.84 -36.51 -51.56
CA ALA A 14 25.42 -37.81 -51.08
C ALA A 14 26.40 -39.01 -51.06
N ALA A 15 26.57 -39.53 -49.86
CA ALA A 15 26.74 -40.98 -49.63
C ALA A 15 25.71 -41.48 -48.61
N PRO A 16 25.11 -42.66 -48.78
CA PRO A 16 24.02 -43.18 -47.97
C PRO A 16 24.50 -44.08 -46.84
N GLY A 17 23.78 -44.11 -45.75
CA GLY A 17 23.65 -45.31 -44.93
C GLY A 17 24.31 -45.35 -43.56
N SER A 18 23.55 -45.07 -42.56
CA SER A 18 23.52 -45.93 -41.35
C SER A 18 22.19 -45.70 -40.63
N ALA A 19 21.52 -46.83 -40.40
CA ALA A 19 20.22 -46.89 -39.70
C ALA A 19 20.32 -46.46 -38.24
N PRO A 20 19.24 -45.92 -37.64
CA PRO A 20 19.25 -45.54 -36.24
C PRO A 20 19.17 -46.78 -35.32
N PRO A 21 19.84 -46.78 -34.19
CA PRO A 21 19.61 -47.76 -33.14
C PRO A 21 18.32 -47.49 -32.40
N ASN A 22 17.63 -48.55 -32.10
CA ASN A 22 16.37 -48.78 -31.42
C ASN A 22 15.90 -47.70 -30.42
N ALA A 23 14.67 -47.28 -30.66
CA ALA A 23 13.79 -46.62 -29.74
C ALA A 23 13.37 -47.55 -28.60
N SER A 24 13.92 -47.39 -27.42
CA SER A 24 13.34 -47.79 -26.15
C SER A 24 13.92 -46.93 -24.99
N ALA A 25 13.89 -45.64 -25.13
CA ALA A 25 14.02 -44.76 -23.97
C ALA A 25 12.61 -44.36 -23.52
N SER A 26 12.30 -44.66 -22.27
CA SER A 26 11.01 -44.41 -21.65
C SER A 26 10.70 -42.91 -21.62
N LEU A 27 9.44 -42.57 -21.76
CA LEU A 27 8.89 -41.21 -21.78
C LEU A 27 9.19 -40.40 -20.50
N GLY A 28 10.01 -40.90 -19.58
CA GLY A 28 10.35 -40.27 -18.30
C GLY A 28 11.61 -39.39 -18.34
N ASP A 29 12.52 -39.62 -19.30
CA ASP A 29 13.83 -38.94 -19.26
C ASP A 29 13.94 -37.68 -20.14
N THR A 30 12.89 -37.33 -20.87
CA THR A 30 12.88 -36.15 -21.78
C THR A 30 12.41 -34.83 -21.16
N LEU A 31 12.13 -34.80 -19.88
CA LEU A 31 11.64 -33.58 -19.21
C LEU A 31 12.68 -32.88 -18.30
N ALA A 32 13.93 -33.29 -18.30
CA ALA A 32 14.93 -32.80 -17.35
C ALA A 32 16.00 -31.86 -17.94
N GLY A 33 15.98 -31.50 -19.21
CA GLY A 33 16.97 -30.59 -19.79
C GLY A 33 16.35 -29.59 -20.76
N GLY A 34 16.25 -28.35 -20.35
CA GLY A 34 15.95 -27.23 -21.25
C GLY A 34 17.24 -26.78 -21.94
N TRP A 35 17.20 -26.59 -23.26
CA TRP A 35 18.31 -26.07 -24.07
C TRP A 35 17.98 -24.65 -24.53
N ASN A 36 18.99 -23.76 -24.59
CA ASN A 36 18.83 -22.45 -25.19
C ASN A 36 18.95 -22.52 -26.72
N ASP A 37 18.61 -21.43 -27.42
CA ASP A 37 18.66 -21.33 -28.89
C ASP A 37 20.09 -21.49 -29.48
N ARG A 38 21.11 -21.62 -28.64
CA ARG A 38 22.52 -21.84 -29.04
C ARG A 38 22.98 -23.28 -28.81
N GLY A 39 22.12 -24.14 -28.29
CA GLY A 39 22.46 -25.55 -28.05
C GLY A 39 23.30 -25.82 -26.79
N ASP A 40 23.35 -24.85 -25.87
CA ASP A 40 24.02 -25.00 -24.58
C ASP A 40 23.03 -25.50 -23.53
N GLU A 41 23.43 -26.43 -22.67
CA GLU A 41 22.62 -26.84 -21.51
C GLU A 41 22.33 -25.63 -20.61
N LEU A 42 21.06 -25.39 -20.35
CA LEU A 42 20.67 -24.39 -19.34
C LEU A 42 21.14 -24.91 -17.98
N PRO A 43 21.76 -24.07 -17.15
CA PRO A 43 22.12 -24.44 -15.80
C PRO A 43 20.86 -24.90 -15.06
N PRO A 44 20.94 -25.92 -14.20
CA PRO A 44 19.78 -26.46 -13.49
C PRO A 44 19.03 -25.33 -12.79
N GLU A 45 17.72 -25.26 -13.05
CA GLU A 45 16.84 -24.24 -12.48
C GLU A 45 16.79 -24.40 -10.95
N ASP A 46 17.66 -23.70 -10.27
CA ASP A 46 17.75 -23.64 -8.80
C ASP A 46 16.67 -22.69 -8.21
N TRP A 47 15.59 -22.50 -8.96
CA TRP A 47 14.47 -21.61 -8.59
C TRP A 47 13.64 -22.16 -7.43
N GLY A 48 13.62 -23.48 -7.24
CA GLY A 48 12.86 -24.14 -6.17
C GLY A 48 13.47 -23.98 -4.79
N ARG A 49 14.78 -23.78 -4.66
CA ARG A 49 15.45 -23.76 -3.35
C ARG A 49 15.57 -22.38 -2.72
N ARG A 50 15.60 -21.31 -3.50
CA ARG A 50 15.73 -19.95 -2.94
C ARG A 50 14.41 -19.35 -2.48
N GLY A 51 13.27 -19.83 -2.98
CA GLY A 51 11.94 -19.41 -2.53
C GLY A 51 11.51 -20.03 -1.19
N GLY A 52 12.02 -21.23 -0.88
CA GLY A 52 11.69 -21.95 0.36
C GLY A 52 12.32 -21.35 1.62
N GLN A 53 13.52 -20.80 1.50
CA GLN A 53 14.29 -20.38 2.68
C GLN A 53 13.85 -19.00 3.25
N ARG A 54 13.20 -18.15 2.47
CA ARG A 54 12.62 -16.89 2.97
C ARG A 54 11.19 -17.05 3.51
N ARG A 55 10.43 -18.03 3.01
CA ARG A 55 9.09 -18.34 3.54
C ARG A 55 9.14 -19.01 4.92
N THR A 56 10.17 -19.78 5.20
CA THR A 56 10.35 -20.42 6.51
C THR A 56 10.66 -19.40 7.60
N GLY A 57 11.39 -18.31 7.32
CA GLY A 57 11.72 -17.29 8.34
C GLY A 57 10.50 -16.62 8.96
N THR A 58 9.51 -16.24 8.16
CA THR A 58 8.29 -15.59 8.66
C THR A 58 7.36 -16.57 9.37
N VAL A 59 7.26 -17.78 8.87
CA VAL A 59 6.49 -18.86 9.53
C VAL A 59 7.16 -19.27 10.85
N TRP A 60 8.48 -19.35 10.90
CA TRP A 60 9.22 -19.64 12.14
C TRP A 60 9.13 -18.51 13.16
N LEU A 61 9.14 -17.23 12.72
CA LEU A 61 8.90 -16.09 13.62
C LEU A 61 7.47 -16.13 14.19
N PHE A 62 6.49 -16.47 13.38
CA PHE A 62 5.10 -16.62 13.84
C PHE A 62 4.93 -17.84 14.77
N ALA A 63 5.57 -18.97 14.43
CA ALA A 63 5.59 -20.17 15.27
C ALA A 63 6.34 -19.91 16.58
N LEU A 64 7.47 -19.19 16.55
CA LEU A 64 8.23 -18.80 17.73
C LEU A 64 7.43 -17.86 18.63
N PHE A 65 6.68 -16.91 18.04
CA PHE A 65 5.79 -16.01 18.76
C PHE A 65 4.64 -16.77 19.45
N ILE A 66 4.00 -17.70 18.73
CA ILE A 66 2.93 -18.55 19.29
C ILE A 66 3.49 -19.50 20.36
N THR A 67 4.67 -20.07 20.12
CA THR A 67 5.32 -20.99 21.08
C THR A 67 5.79 -20.26 22.32
N ALA A 68 6.34 -19.04 22.18
CA ALA A 68 6.69 -18.18 23.30
C ALA A 68 5.45 -17.77 24.12
N MET A 69 4.31 -17.49 23.46
CA MET A 69 3.03 -17.28 24.13
C MET A 69 2.55 -18.54 24.87
N ALA A 70 2.66 -19.71 24.26
CA ALA A 70 2.20 -20.97 24.86
C ALA A 70 3.07 -21.43 26.03
N MET A 71 4.39 -21.25 25.96
CA MET A 71 5.33 -21.62 27.04
C MET A 71 5.35 -20.63 28.20
N GLY A 72 4.94 -19.38 27.96
CA GLY A 72 4.82 -18.34 28.98
C GLY A 72 3.53 -18.37 29.80
N HIS A 73 2.70 -19.38 29.66
CA HIS A 73 1.31 -19.40 30.17
C HIS A 73 1.17 -19.11 31.70
N ALA A 74 2.08 -19.57 32.54
CA ALA A 74 2.03 -19.31 33.98
C ALA A 74 2.55 -17.92 34.37
N TRP A 75 3.52 -17.38 33.62
CA TRP A 75 4.08 -16.04 33.83
C TRP A 75 3.24 -14.97 33.12
N VAL A 76 2.56 -15.37 32.03
CA VAL A 76 1.75 -14.55 31.16
C VAL A 76 0.34 -14.34 31.72
N THR A 77 -0.24 -15.31 32.46
CA THR A 77 -1.60 -15.16 33.05
C THR A 77 -1.70 -13.96 33.98
N ASP A 78 -0.70 -13.73 34.82
CA ASP A 78 -0.69 -12.58 35.74
C ASP A 78 -0.50 -11.23 35.01
N ARG A 79 0.14 -11.23 33.83
CA ARG A 79 0.31 -10.06 32.97
C ARG A 79 -0.83 -9.90 31.95
N LEU A 80 -1.42 -10.99 31.48
CA LEU A 80 -2.57 -11.00 30.56
C LEU A 80 -3.86 -10.46 31.20
N THR A 81 -3.97 -10.48 32.52
CA THR A 81 -5.09 -9.88 33.26
C THR A 81 -4.86 -8.42 33.65
N SER A 82 -3.69 -7.85 33.32
CA SER A 82 -3.45 -6.42 33.56
C SER A 82 -4.34 -5.56 32.66
N ASP A 83 -4.91 -4.49 33.19
CA ASP A 83 -5.75 -3.54 32.45
C ASP A 83 -5.05 -3.02 31.18
N ALA A 84 -3.73 -2.84 31.25
CA ALA A 84 -2.91 -2.39 30.11
C ALA A 84 -2.86 -3.43 28.99
N PHE A 85 -2.75 -4.72 29.31
CA PHE A 85 -2.75 -5.78 28.29
C PHE A 85 -4.14 -5.95 27.67
N LEU A 86 -5.19 -5.91 28.49
CA LEU A 86 -6.57 -5.98 27.98
C LEU A 86 -6.88 -4.78 27.06
N ALA A 87 -6.47 -3.58 27.43
CA ALA A 87 -6.57 -2.40 26.58
C ALA A 87 -5.81 -2.59 25.27
N TRP A 88 -4.55 -3.06 25.33
CA TRP A 88 -3.73 -3.33 24.16
C TRP A 88 -4.37 -4.36 23.22
N ALA A 89 -4.82 -5.49 23.78
CA ALA A 89 -5.45 -6.55 23.00
C ALA A 89 -6.76 -6.08 22.36
N THR A 90 -7.55 -5.30 23.08
CA THR A 90 -8.81 -4.71 22.58
C THR A 90 -8.53 -3.74 21.44
N ILE A 91 -7.55 -2.83 21.59
CA ILE A 91 -7.19 -1.86 20.55
C ILE A 91 -6.67 -2.59 19.30
N PHE A 92 -5.75 -3.55 19.48
CA PHE A 92 -5.21 -4.33 18.36
C PHE A 92 -6.30 -5.10 17.61
N THR A 93 -7.20 -5.76 18.36
CA THR A 93 -8.31 -6.52 17.77
C THR A 93 -9.27 -5.60 17.03
N ALA A 94 -9.61 -4.45 17.61
CA ALA A 94 -10.48 -3.46 16.99
C ALA A 94 -9.88 -2.93 15.68
N ILE A 95 -8.59 -2.53 15.66
CA ILE A 95 -7.89 -2.09 14.46
C ILE A 95 -7.89 -3.19 13.39
N SER A 96 -7.56 -4.42 13.77
CA SER A 96 -7.47 -5.54 12.84
C SER A 96 -8.83 -5.91 12.25
N PHE A 97 -9.87 -6.01 13.09
CA PHE A 97 -11.22 -6.36 12.66
C PHE A 97 -11.84 -5.29 11.75
N GLN A 98 -11.61 -4.03 12.05
CA GLN A 98 -12.09 -2.91 11.22
C GLN A 98 -11.34 -2.82 9.88
N ALA A 99 -10.02 -3.02 9.88
CA ALA A 99 -9.19 -2.89 8.69
C ALA A 99 -9.32 -4.07 7.71
N LEU A 100 -9.58 -5.29 8.21
CA LEU A 100 -9.57 -6.53 7.42
C LEU A 100 -10.54 -6.52 6.23
N PRO A 101 -11.83 -6.17 6.36
CA PRO A 101 -12.76 -6.17 5.23
C PRO A 101 -12.36 -5.17 4.15
N PHE A 102 -11.87 -4.01 4.51
CA PHE A 102 -11.39 -2.99 3.57
C PHE A 102 -10.09 -3.42 2.88
N LEU A 103 -9.20 -4.09 3.61
CA LEU A 103 -7.98 -4.67 3.03
C LEU A 103 -8.33 -5.74 1.99
N VAL A 104 -9.24 -6.67 2.32
CA VAL A 104 -9.70 -7.71 1.39
C VAL A 104 -10.33 -7.08 0.15
N PHE A 105 -11.19 -6.10 0.32
CA PHE A 105 -11.79 -5.35 -0.78
C PHE A 105 -10.73 -4.64 -1.64
N GLY A 106 -9.81 -3.93 -1.02
CA GLY A 106 -8.73 -3.20 -1.73
C GLY A 106 -7.79 -4.12 -2.49
N VAL A 107 -7.41 -5.24 -1.88
CA VAL A 107 -6.56 -6.26 -2.52
C VAL A 107 -7.30 -6.95 -3.67
N ALA A 108 -8.58 -7.28 -3.50
CA ALA A 108 -9.40 -7.85 -4.57
C ALA A 108 -9.55 -6.87 -5.75
N LEU A 109 -9.80 -5.59 -5.47
CA LEU A 109 -9.87 -4.55 -6.49
C LEU A 109 -8.52 -4.34 -7.17
N SER A 110 -7.41 -4.29 -6.42
CA SER A 110 -6.04 -4.22 -6.94
C SER A 110 -5.74 -5.37 -7.89
N ALA A 111 -6.07 -6.60 -7.48
CA ALA A 111 -5.90 -7.79 -8.29
C ALA A 111 -6.78 -7.78 -9.56
N ALA A 112 -8.02 -7.30 -9.44
CA ALA A 112 -8.93 -7.15 -10.58
C ALA A 112 -8.41 -6.11 -11.58
N LEU A 113 -7.91 -4.97 -11.12
CA LEU A 113 -7.28 -3.96 -11.96
C LEU A 113 -6.07 -4.55 -12.72
N THR A 114 -5.25 -5.33 -12.04
CA THR A 114 -4.06 -5.96 -12.64
C THR A 114 -4.43 -7.03 -13.67
N ALA A 115 -5.47 -7.84 -13.42
CA ALA A 115 -5.82 -8.99 -14.26
C ALA A 115 -6.72 -8.62 -15.44
N PHE A 116 -7.65 -7.68 -15.27
CA PHE A 116 -8.74 -7.44 -16.23
C PHE A 116 -8.62 -6.10 -16.95
N VAL A 117 -7.95 -5.10 -16.36
CA VAL A 117 -7.87 -3.75 -16.96
C VAL A 117 -6.58 -3.61 -17.77
N PRO A 118 -6.66 -3.53 -19.10
CA PRO A 118 -5.49 -3.33 -19.94
C PRO A 118 -4.95 -1.89 -19.78
N THR A 119 -3.64 -1.72 -19.96
CA THR A 119 -2.95 -0.42 -19.85
C THR A 119 -3.54 0.67 -20.75
N SER A 120 -4.14 0.28 -21.89
CA SER A 120 -4.80 1.21 -22.81
C SER A 120 -6.01 1.93 -22.20
N VAL A 121 -6.69 1.33 -21.23
CA VAL A 121 -7.80 1.96 -20.51
C VAL A 121 -7.30 3.08 -19.61
N TYR A 122 -6.21 2.86 -18.89
CA TYR A 122 -5.59 3.90 -18.05
C TYR A 122 -5.14 5.10 -18.90
N GLN A 123 -4.54 4.84 -20.07
CA GLN A 123 -4.08 5.88 -20.99
C GLN A 123 -5.23 6.72 -21.57
N ARG A 124 -6.45 6.17 -21.68
CA ARG A 124 -7.64 6.90 -22.15
C ARG A 124 -8.34 7.70 -21.06
N LEU A 125 -8.38 7.17 -19.84
CA LEU A 125 -9.12 7.78 -18.71
C LEU A 125 -8.31 8.86 -18.00
N ILE A 126 -6.99 8.72 -17.95
CA ILE A 126 -6.12 9.61 -17.20
C ILE A 126 -5.41 10.55 -18.17
N PRO A 127 -5.43 11.87 -17.93
CA PRO A 127 -4.72 12.82 -18.76
C PRO A 127 -3.25 12.45 -18.92
N SER A 128 -2.72 12.54 -20.12
CA SER A 128 -1.32 12.23 -20.42
C SER A 128 -0.31 13.15 -19.70
N SER A 129 -0.73 14.37 -19.34
CA SER A 129 0.07 15.28 -18.54
C SER A 129 -0.03 14.92 -17.04
N PRO A 130 1.06 14.55 -16.36
CA PRO A 130 1.05 14.21 -14.94
C PRO A 130 0.46 15.33 -14.06
N ALA A 131 0.70 16.59 -14.39
CA ALA A 131 0.19 17.74 -13.64
C ALA A 131 -1.35 17.85 -13.69
N ARG A 132 -1.98 17.47 -14.82
CA ARG A 132 -3.45 17.44 -14.99
C ARG A 132 -4.05 16.15 -14.46
N ALA A 133 -3.30 15.05 -14.45
CA ALA A 133 -3.74 13.78 -13.88
C ALA A 133 -3.91 13.86 -12.36
N VAL A 134 -3.12 14.68 -11.67
CA VAL A 134 -3.16 14.87 -10.21
C VAL A 134 -4.55 15.32 -9.71
N PRO A 135 -5.14 16.44 -10.15
CA PRO A 135 -6.45 16.86 -9.65
C PRO A 135 -7.57 15.88 -10.04
N VAL A 136 -7.49 15.24 -11.20
CA VAL A 136 -8.44 14.21 -11.61
C VAL A 136 -8.38 12.99 -10.68
N ALA A 137 -7.17 12.55 -10.35
CA ALA A 137 -6.96 11.45 -9.40
C ALA A 137 -7.42 11.82 -7.98
N GLY A 138 -7.17 13.05 -7.54
CA GLY A 138 -7.69 13.57 -6.27
C GLY A 138 -9.21 13.54 -6.21
N ALA A 139 -9.87 14.07 -7.23
CA ALA A 139 -11.33 14.05 -7.31
C ALA A 139 -11.92 12.63 -7.39
N SER A 140 -11.23 11.69 -8.05
CA SER A 140 -11.66 10.28 -8.13
C SER A 140 -11.66 9.58 -6.76
N GLY A 141 -10.89 10.08 -5.78
CA GLY A 141 -10.93 9.61 -4.40
C GLY A 141 -12.31 9.77 -3.75
N ALA A 142 -13.08 10.79 -4.15
CA ALA A 142 -14.45 10.99 -3.67
C ALA A 142 -15.47 9.96 -4.20
N LEU A 143 -15.12 9.14 -5.18
CA LEU A 143 -16.02 8.18 -5.81
C LEU A 143 -15.86 6.75 -5.27
N LEU A 144 -14.69 6.39 -4.77
CA LEU A 144 -14.39 5.03 -4.33
C LEU A 144 -14.49 4.95 -2.79
N PRO A 145 -15.44 4.17 -2.27
CA PRO A 145 -15.51 3.91 -0.85
C PRO A 145 -14.31 3.04 -0.44
N GLY A 146 -13.42 3.59 0.36
CA GLY A 146 -12.26 2.83 0.81
C GLY A 146 -11.46 3.58 1.86
N CYS A 147 -10.99 2.83 2.85
CA CYS A 147 -10.06 3.34 3.84
C CYS A 147 -8.61 3.31 3.29
N GLU A 148 -7.66 3.79 4.08
CA GLU A 148 -6.24 3.78 3.78
C GLU A 148 -5.69 2.37 3.49
N CYS A 149 -6.27 1.33 4.12
CA CYS A 149 -5.86 -0.07 3.89
C CYS A 149 -6.16 -0.56 2.47
N ALA A 150 -7.23 -0.05 1.85
CA ALA A 150 -7.60 -0.36 0.46
C ALA A 150 -6.81 0.49 -0.55
N SER A 151 -6.59 1.78 -0.24
CA SER A 151 -5.98 2.72 -1.17
C SER A 151 -4.51 2.39 -1.50
N VAL A 152 -3.76 1.81 -0.55
CA VAL A 152 -2.34 1.45 -0.75
C VAL A 152 -2.15 0.37 -1.83
N PRO A 153 -2.81 -0.82 -1.78
CA PRO A 153 -2.67 -1.81 -2.84
C PRO A 153 -3.24 -1.34 -4.18
N ILE A 154 -4.34 -0.56 -4.17
CA ILE A 154 -4.92 0.01 -5.40
C ILE A 154 -3.92 0.98 -6.05
N ALA A 155 -3.32 1.91 -5.30
CA ALA A 155 -2.32 2.82 -5.84
C ALA A 155 -1.10 2.07 -6.41
N GLY A 156 -0.66 1.01 -5.74
CA GLY A 156 0.39 0.12 -6.24
C GLY A 156 0.06 -0.51 -7.59
N SER A 157 -1.17 -1.02 -7.76
CA SER A 157 -1.61 -1.61 -9.03
C SER A 157 -1.81 -0.56 -10.13
N LEU A 158 -2.28 0.64 -9.80
CA LEU A 158 -2.39 1.76 -10.75
C LEU A 158 -1.02 2.14 -11.31
N ILE A 159 0.00 2.25 -10.47
CA ILE A 159 1.37 2.55 -10.93
C ILE A 159 1.91 1.41 -11.82
N LYS A 160 1.68 0.15 -11.43
CA LYS A 160 2.05 -1.02 -12.26
C LYS A 160 1.29 -1.04 -13.60
N GLY A 161 0.06 -0.56 -13.62
CA GLY A 161 -0.77 -0.39 -14.81
C GLY A 161 -0.35 0.79 -15.72
N GLY A 162 0.69 1.55 -15.34
CA GLY A 162 1.21 2.66 -16.13
C GLY A 162 0.63 4.03 -15.80
N VAL A 163 -0.15 4.15 -14.72
CA VAL A 163 -0.59 5.45 -14.21
C VAL A 163 0.60 6.20 -13.63
N ALA A 164 0.68 7.51 -13.92
CA ALA A 164 1.73 8.36 -13.37
C ALA A 164 1.77 8.25 -11.83
N PRO A 165 2.94 7.99 -11.22
CA PRO A 165 3.05 7.82 -9.76
C PRO A 165 2.44 8.97 -8.97
N ALA A 166 2.60 10.21 -9.43
CA ALA A 166 1.99 11.38 -8.79
C ALA A 166 0.46 11.27 -8.69
N ALA A 167 -0.21 10.84 -9.76
CA ALA A 167 -1.67 10.68 -9.78
C ALA A 167 -2.11 9.54 -8.85
N ALA A 168 -1.42 8.39 -8.89
CA ALA A 168 -1.74 7.27 -8.02
C ALA A 168 -1.51 7.59 -6.54
N LEU A 169 -0.47 8.35 -6.20
CA LEU A 169 -0.20 8.81 -4.83
C LEU A 169 -1.22 9.87 -4.37
N THR A 170 -1.66 10.75 -5.26
CA THR A 170 -2.76 11.68 -4.95
C THR A 170 -4.04 10.94 -4.65
N PHE A 171 -4.39 9.93 -5.46
CA PHE A 171 -5.53 9.04 -5.19
C PHE A 171 -5.38 8.32 -3.84
N LEU A 172 -4.19 7.80 -3.54
CA LEU A 172 -3.89 7.11 -2.27
C LEU A 172 -4.22 7.98 -1.06
N LEU A 173 -3.92 9.28 -1.12
CA LEU A 173 -4.17 10.22 -0.02
C LEU A 173 -5.62 10.74 0.00
N ALA A 174 -6.21 10.96 -1.17
CA ALA A 174 -7.55 11.51 -1.28
C ALA A 174 -8.63 10.48 -0.93
N ALA A 175 -8.54 9.26 -1.44
CA ALA A 175 -9.56 8.24 -1.30
C ALA A 175 -9.98 7.95 0.17
N PRO A 176 -9.07 7.76 1.13
CA PRO A 176 -9.47 7.55 2.52
C PRO A 176 -9.95 8.82 3.23
N ALA A 177 -9.60 10.00 2.72
CA ALA A 177 -9.86 11.27 3.41
C ALA A 177 -11.18 11.95 3.00
N ILE A 178 -11.63 11.77 1.72
CA ILE A 178 -12.77 12.50 1.15
C ILE A 178 -13.84 11.60 0.55
N ASN A 179 -13.81 10.29 0.76
CA ASN A 179 -14.85 9.40 0.24
C ASN A 179 -16.22 9.66 0.89
N PRO A 180 -17.35 9.26 0.26
CA PRO A 180 -18.69 9.57 0.73
C PRO A 180 -18.97 9.06 2.15
N ILE A 181 -18.43 7.89 2.52
CA ILE A 181 -18.63 7.29 3.85
C ILE A 181 -18.00 8.18 4.94
N VAL A 182 -16.78 8.62 4.71
CA VAL A 182 -16.05 9.52 5.61
C VAL A 182 -16.72 10.88 5.72
N MET A 183 -17.23 11.43 4.60
CA MET A 183 -17.96 12.71 4.61
C MET A 183 -19.28 12.60 5.39
N ILE A 184 -20.03 11.51 5.20
CA ILE A 184 -21.26 11.24 5.96
C ILE A 184 -20.94 11.05 7.44
N ALA A 185 -19.91 10.25 7.78
CA ALA A 185 -19.47 10.06 9.16
C ALA A 185 -19.10 11.40 9.85
N THR A 186 -18.39 12.29 9.11
CA THR A 186 -18.06 13.62 9.59
C THR A 186 -19.31 14.48 9.79
N ALA A 187 -20.26 14.44 8.87
CA ALA A 187 -21.52 15.18 8.98
C ALA A 187 -22.39 14.72 10.16
N VAL A 188 -22.37 13.42 10.46
CA VAL A 188 -23.08 12.84 11.62
C VAL A 188 -22.36 13.22 12.91
N ALA A 189 -21.04 13.12 12.97
CA ALA A 189 -20.25 13.43 14.16
C ALA A 189 -20.35 14.94 14.52
N PHE A 190 -20.26 15.81 13.52
CA PHE A 190 -20.34 17.27 13.66
C PHE A 190 -21.71 17.79 13.22
N ALA A 191 -22.78 17.18 13.76
CA ALA A 191 -24.15 17.58 13.43
C ALA A 191 -24.39 19.08 13.70
N GLY A 192 -24.87 19.80 12.68
CA GLY A 192 -25.08 21.25 12.76
C GLY A 192 -23.84 22.11 12.47
N GLN A 193 -22.71 21.51 12.10
CA GLN A 193 -21.47 22.21 11.72
C GLN A 193 -21.03 21.82 10.30
N PRO A 194 -21.76 22.19 9.24
CA PRO A 194 -21.42 21.83 7.86
C PRO A 194 -20.08 22.42 7.42
N GLU A 195 -19.62 23.52 8.03
CA GLU A 195 -18.31 24.11 7.83
C GLU A 195 -17.17 23.13 8.15
N MET A 196 -17.31 22.28 9.15
CA MET A 196 -16.30 21.27 9.49
C MET A 196 -16.20 20.20 8.38
N VAL A 197 -17.33 19.77 7.82
CA VAL A 197 -17.36 18.80 6.72
C VAL A 197 -16.70 19.39 5.47
N LEU A 198 -17.04 20.64 5.15
CA LEU A 198 -16.44 21.35 4.02
C LEU A 198 -14.95 21.60 4.24
N ALA A 199 -14.55 22.03 5.44
CA ALA A 199 -13.15 22.25 5.80
C ALA A 199 -12.33 20.95 5.66
N ARG A 200 -12.85 19.81 6.16
CA ARG A 200 -12.22 18.49 6.00
C ARG A 200 -12.04 18.13 4.53
N PHE A 201 -13.12 18.26 3.73
CA PHE A 201 -13.07 17.92 2.31
C PHE A 201 -12.02 18.76 1.57
N VAL A 202 -12.09 20.09 1.74
CA VAL A 202 -11.21 21.03 1.04
C VAL A 202 -9.76 20.89 1.51
N ALA A 203 -9.52 20.79 2.82
CA ALA A 203 -8.17 20.64 3.36
C ALA A 203 -7.51 19.33 2.91
N SER A 204 -8.24 18.22 2.96
CA SER A 204 -7.72 16.92 2.54
C SER A 204 -7.45 16.86 1.04
N LEU A 205 -8.40 17.35 0.22
CA LEU A 205 -8.21 17.39 -1.24
C LEU A 205 -7.06 18.31 -1.64
N LEU A 206 -6.98 19.49 -1.03
CA LEU A 206 -5.90 20.44 -1.26
C LEU A 206 -4.54 19.81 -0.92
N ALA A 207 -4.42 19.21 0.26
CA ALA A 207 -3.18 18.55 0.67
C ALA A 207 -2.80 17.42 -0.32
N ALA A 208 -3.73 16.54 -0.68
CA ALA A 208 -3.47 15.46 -1.62
C ALA A 208 -3.00 15.95 -2.99
N VAL A 209 -3.64 16.99 -3.53
CA VAL A 209 -3.29 17.59 -4.83
C VAL A 209 -1.93 18.29 -4.78
N VAL A 210 -1.66 19.08 -3.72
CA VAL A 210 -0.37 19.75 -3.53
C VAL A 210 0.76 18.71 -3.41
N ILE A 211 0.57 17.65 -2.63
CA ILE A 211 1.54 16.56 -2.51
C ILE A 211 1.78 15.91 -3.87
N GLY A 212 0.71 15.67 -4.64
CA GLY A 212 0.82 15.14 -6.00
C GLY A 212 1.64 16.05 -6.92
N TRP A 213 1.44 17.37 -6.88
CA TRP A 213 2.23 18.32 -7.67
C TRP A 213 3.69 18.43 -7.19
N ILE A 214 3.93 18.38 -5.88
CA ILE A 214 5.29 18.30 -5.33
C ILE A 214 5.97 17.02 -5.86
N TRP A 215 5.23 15.91 -5.90
CA TRP A 215 5.77 14.66 -6.46
C TRP A 215 6.07 14.76 -7.97
N VAL A 216 5.23 15.43 -8.76
CA VAL A 216 5.53 15.69 -10.18
C VAL A 216 6.85 16.44 -10.34
N ARG A 217 7.17 17.37 -9.43
CA ARG A 217 8.33 18.24 -9.55
C ARG A 217 9.61 17.65 -8.96
N PHE A 218 9.51 16.94 -7.85
CA PHE A 218 10.63 16.48 -7.04
C PHE A 218 10.66 14.97 -6.82
N GLY A 219 9.57 14.26 -7.13
CA GLY A 219 9.46 12.81 -6.96
C GLY A 219 10.40 12.06 -7.90
N ARG A 220 11.00 10.97 -7.40
CA ARG A 220 11.88 10.09 -8.17
C ARG A 220 11.33 8.68 -8.16
N THR A 221 11.25 8.07 -9.32
CA THR A 221 10.80 6.66 -9.48
C THR A 221 11.71 5.67 -8.77
N ASP A 222 12.99 6.00 -8.60
CA ASP A 222 13.98 5.16 -7.89
C ASP A 222 13.66 4.97 -6.39
N TRP A 223 12.78 5.80 -5.84
CA TRP A 223 12.32 5.66 -4.46
C TRP A 223 11.22 4.61 -4.31
N LEU A 224 10.49 4.31 -5.41
CA LEU A 224 9.41 3.35 -5.45
C LEU A 224 9.95 1.95 -5.79
N ARG A 225 9.86 1.02 -4.87
CA ARG A 225 10.14 -0.40 -5.09
C ARG A 225 8.85 -1.14 -5.41
N LEU A 226 8.41 -1.05 -6.65
CA LEU A 226 7.32 -1.90 -7.12
C LEU A 226 7.93 -3.18 -7.68
N PRO A 227 7.73 -4.35 -7.06
CA PRO A 227 8.18 -5.60 -7.63
C PRO A 227 7.49 -5.81 -8.98
N ALA A 228 8.29 -5.89 -10.03
CA ALA A 228 7.81 -6.21 -11.36
C ALA A 228 7.28 -7.65 -11.34
N ARG A 229 5.98 -7.83 -11.59
CA ARG A 229 5.42 -9.14 -11.88
C ARG A 229 5.40 -9.32 -13.38
N THR A 230 6.28 -10.15 -13.88
CA THR A 230 6.18 -10.67 -15.23
C THR A 230 5.23 -11.85 -15.19
N HIS A 231 3.98 -11.65 -15.62
CA HIS A 231 3.10 -12.77 -15.93
C HIS A 231 3.56 -13.39 -17.24
N ALA A 232 3.59 -14.71 -17.30
CA ALA A 232 3.97 -15.41 -18.52
C ALA A 232 2.95 -15.10 -19.63
N PRO A 233 3.41 -14.90 -20.88
CA PRO A 233 2.49 -14.73 -22.01
C PRO A 233 1.57 -15.93 -22.13
N GLY A 234 0.24 -15.73 -22.02
CA GLY A 234 -0.76 -16.79 -22.14
C GLY A 234 -1.39 -17.26 -20.82
N GLU A 235 -1.01 -16.72 -19.67
CA GLU A 235 -1.69 -17.02 -18.42
C GLU A 235 -3.16 -16.58 -18.43
N SER A 236 -4.02 -17.42 -17.85
CA SER A 236 -5.45 -17.07 -17.67
C SER A 236 -5.59 -15.84 -16.77
N ARG A 237 -6.44 -14.89 -17.16
CA ARG A 237 -6.74 -13.70 -16.35
C ARG A 237 -7.20 -14.06 -14.93
N TRP A 238 -7.87 -15.18 -14.77
CA TRP A 238 -8.31 -15.69 -13.48
C TRP A 238 -7.15 -16.19 -12.61
N THR A 239 -6.15 -16.82 -13.22
CA THR A 239 -4.92 -17.22 -12.52
C THR A 239 -4.16 -16.00 -12.04
N VAL A 240 -3.98 -15.00 -12.91
CA VAL A 240 -3.36 -13.71 -12.57
C VAL A 240 -4.09 -13.02 -11.42
N PHE A 241 -5.42 -12.98 -11.46
CA PHE A 241 -6.24 -12.42 -10.38
C PHE A 241 -5.98 -13.11 -9.04
N ARG A 242 -6.10 -14.44 -9.02
CA ARG A 242 -5.93 -15.23 -7.78
C ARG A 242 -4.53 -15.11 -7.18
N GLU A 243 -3.50 -15.18 -8.02
CA GLU A 243 -2.11 -15.06 -7.57
C GLU A 243 -1.80 -13.66 -7.08
N SER A 244 -2.28 -12.63 -7.78
CA SER A 244 -2.15 -11.24 -7.35
C SER A 244 -2.86 -11.02 -6.04
N MET A 245 -4.09 -11.51 -5.88
CA MET A 245 -4.88 -11.39 -4.66
C MET A 245 -4.17 -12.05 -3.46
N LEU A 246 -3.71 -13.29 -3.61
CA LEU A 246 -3.02 -14.01 -2.54
C LEU A 246 -1.72 -13.32 -2.14
N HIS A 247 -0.93 -12.89 -3.11
CA HIS A 247 0.33 -12.22 -2.84
C HIS A 247 0.13 -10.87 -2.14
N ASP A 248 -0.77 -10.02 -2.65
CA ASP A 248 -1.03 -8.70 -2.09
C ASP A 248 -1.66 -8.82 -0.70
N MET A 249 -2.52 -9.85 -0.47
CA MET A 249 -3.09 -10.15 0.83
C MET A 249 -2.02 -10.56 1.86
N MET A 250 -1.09 -11.43 1.47
CA MET A 250 0.00 -11.85 2.35
C MET A 250 0.95 -10.71 2.69
N HIS A 251 1.26 -9.86 1.71
CA HIS A 251 2.14 -8.72 1.92
C HIS A 251 1.46 -7.60 2.73
N ALA A 252 0.37 -7.07 2.22
CA ALA A 252 -0.32 -5.96 2.87
C ALA A 252 -0.90 -6.35 4.23
N GLY A 253 -1.43 -7.59 4.37
CA GLY A 253 -1.92 -8.13 5.63
C GLY A 253 -0.83 -8.27 6.68
N GLY A 254 0.36 -8.75 6.29
CA GLY A 254 1.51 -8.84 7.19
C GLY A 254 1.94 -7.47 7.73
N TYR A 255 2.00 -6.47 6.88
CA TYR A 255 2.33 -5.10 7.31
C TYR A 255 1.21 -4.43 8.09
N LEU A 256 -0.07 -4.76 7.81
CA LEU A 256 -1.20 -4.31 8.63
C LEU A 256 -1.07 -4.82 10.08
N VAL A 257 -0.72 -6.10 10.25
CA VAL A 257 -0.50 -6.69 11.59
C VAL A 257 0.64 -5.97 12.30
N VAL A 258 1.79 -5.77 11.64
CA VAL A 258 2.93 -5.06 12.24
C VAL A 258 2.57 -3.63 12.62
N GLY A 259 1.90 -2.90 11.73
CA GLY A 259 1.44 -1.53 11.98
C GLY A 259 0.39 -1.46 13.10
N GLY A 260 -0.56 -2.40 13.13
CA GLY A 260 -1.58 -2.50 14.17
C GLY A 260 -1.00 -2.82 15.55
N LEU A 261 0.00 -3.72 15.63
CA LEU A 261 0.74 -4.00 16.86
C LEU A 261 1.47 -2.76 17.38
N ALA A 262 2.17 -2.04 16.49
CA ALA A 262 2.87 -0.81 16.85
C ALA A 262 1.89 0.26 17.35
N ALA A 263 0.77 0.47 16.65
CA ALA A 263 -0.27 1.41 17.03
C ALA A 263 -0.89 1.06 18.39
N ALA A 264 -1.27 -0.19 18.62
CA ALA A 264 -1.84 -0.65 19.89
C ALA A 264 -0.84 -0.45 21.06
N SER A 265 0.44 -0.77 20.83
CA SER A 265 1.49 -0.59 21.85
C SER A 265 1.68 0.88 22.23
N LEU A 266 1.74 1.77 21.25
CA LEU A 266 1.90 3.20 21.52
C LEU A 266 0.65 3.81 22.16
N ASN A 267 -0.55 3.35 21.82
CA ASN A 267 -1.80 3.78 22.46
C ASN A 267 -1.83 3.54 23.97
N VAL A 268 -1.25 2.41 24.41
CA VAL A 268 -1.19 2.07 25.85
C VAL A 268 -0.05 2.80 26.56
N LEU A 269 1.03 3.10 25.85
CA LEU A 269 2.22 3.73 26.44
C LEU A 269 2.08 5.24 26.61
N VAL A 270 1.24 5.92 25.81
CA VAL A 270 1.10 7.38 25.84
C VAL A 270 0.05 7.81 26.85
N PRO A 271 0.42 8.53 27.94
CA PRO A 271 -0.53 9.04 28.93
C PRO A 271 -1.41 10.15 28.34
N ARG A 272 -2.73 10.03 28.51
CA ARG A 272 -3.69 11.03 28.01
C ARG A 272 -3.64 12.38 28.75
N GLU A 273 -3.12 12.38 29.98
CA GLU A 273 -3.03 13.56 30.84
C GLU A 273 -2.19 14.71 30.23
N TRP A 274 -1.18 14.35 29.42
CA TRP A 274 -0.35 15.34 28.71
C TRP A 274 -1.11 16.11 27.65
N LEU A 275 -2.18 15.54 27.10
CA LEU A 275 -2.97 16.15 26.03
C LEU A 275 -3.76 17.35 26.55
N VAL A 276 -4.31 17.26 27.76
CA VAL A 276 -5.13 18.32 28.35
C VAL A 276 -4.29 19.56 28.68
N THR A 277 -3.05 19.38 29.15
CA THR A 277 -2.16 20.47 29.53
C THR A 277 -1.81 21.38 28.32
N VAL A 278 -1.89 20.86 27.11
CA VAL A 278 -1.43 21.55 25.89
C VAL A 278 -2.60 22.11 25.06
N ALA A 279 -3.84 21.78 25.40
CA ALA A 279 -5.03 22.19 24.65
C ALA A 279 -5.20 23.72 24.53
N GLY A 280 -4.69 24.47 25.50
CA GLY A 280 -4.82 25.93 25.55
C GLY A 280 -3.94 26.73 24.58
N LEU A 281 -3.01 26.10 23.87
CA LEU A 281 -2.08 26.75 22.93
C LEU A 281 -2.49 26.47 21.49
N PRO A 282 -2.96 27.44 20.68
CA PRO A 282 -3.58 27.17 19.37
C PRO A 282 -2.71 26.37 18.40
N VAL A 283 -1.44 26.74 18.25
CA VAL A 283 -0.52 26.03 17.33
C VAL A 283 -0.11 24.67 17.89
N VAL A 284 0.16 24.61 19.20
CA VAL A 284 0.61 23.38 19.85
C VAL A 284 -0.52 22.36 19.89
N SER A 285 -1.76 22.77 20.10
CA SER A 285 -2.92 21.87 20.07
C SER A 285 -3.12 21.20 18.71
N VAL A 286 -2.87 21.93 17.60
CA VAL A 286 -2.91 21.37 16.24
C VAL A 286 -1.82 20.30 16.06
N LEU A 287 -0.58 20.58 16.50
CA LEU A 287 0.53 19.62 16.40
C LEU A 287 0.30 18.39 17.28
N VAL A 288 -0.24 18.59 18.47
CA VAL A 288 -0.55 17.50 19.41
C VAL A 288 -1.65 16.60 18.85
N LEU A 289 -2.74 17.17 18.29
CA LEU A 289 -3.79 16.36 17.69
C LEU A 289 -3.34 15.68 16.39
N ALA A 290 -2.46 16.30 15.60
CA ALA A 290 -1.83 15.65 14.46
C ALA A 290 -0.97 14.46 14.90
N LEU A 291 -0.16 14.62 15.95
CA LEU A 291 0.63 13.53 16.52
C LEU A 291 -0.28 12.43 17.09
N LEU A 292 -1.34 12.82 17.79
CA LEU A 292 -2.32 11.88 18.33
C LEU A 292 -2.99 11.06 17.21
N ALA A 293 -3.37 11.68 16.09
CA ALA A 293 -3.94 10.98 14.94
C ALA A 293 -2.97 9.90 14.39
N ILE A 294 -1.68 10.25 14.28
CA ILE A 294 -0.63 9.32 13.85
C ILE A 294 -0.50 8.13 14.80
N LEU A 295 -0.50 8.40 16.11
CA LEU A 295 -0.30 7.38 17.14
C LEU A 295 -1.53 6.49 17.29
N LEU A 296 -2.74 7.07 17.29
CA LEU A 296 -3.98 6.30 17.45
C LEU A 296 -4.27 5.41 16.25
N SER A 297 -3.84 5.79 15.06
CA SER A 297 -4.04 5.04 13.80
C SER A 297 -5.50 4.58 13.61
N ILE A 298 -6.45 5.45 13.91
CA ILE A 298 -7.88 5.20 13.79
C ILE A 298 -8.27 5.30 12.32
N CYS A 299 -9.19 4.43 11.87
CA CYS A 299 -9.72 4.52 10.51
C CYS A 299 -10.47 5.84 10.29
N SER A 300 -10.38 6.36 9.08
CA SER A 300 -10.95 7.63 8.65
C SER A 300 -12.47 7.75 8.80
N GLU A 301 -13.18 6.62 8.86
CA GLU A 301 -14.62 6.57 9.13
C GLU A 301 -14.97 6.85 10.61
N ALA A 302 -14.04 6.55 11.53
CA ALA A 302 -14.27 6.69 12.97
C ALA A 302 -13.57 7.93 13.58
N ASP A 303 -12.60 8.51 12.87
CA ASP A 303 -11.79 9.63 13.37
C ASP A 303 -12.61 10.87 13.74
N ALA A 304 -13.69 11.15 12.99
CA ALA A 304 -14.60 12.26 13.26
C ALA A 304 -15.31 12.15 14.61
N PHE A 305 -15.72 10.93 15.01
CA PHE A 305 -16.36 10.68 16.30
C PHE A 305 -15.37 10.84 17.46
N VAL A 306 -14.11 10.50 17.24
CA VAL A 306 -13.04 10.77 18.22
C VAL A 306 -12.75 12.27 18.28
N ALA A 307 -12.62 12.93 17.14
CA ALA A 307 -12.34 14.37 17.07
C ALA A 307 -13.42 15.21 17.77
N VAL A 308 -14.70 14.88 17.60
CA VAL A 308 -15.79 15.62 18.25
C VAL A 308 -15.79 15.45 19.77
N SER A 309 -15.36 14.28 20.29
CA SER A 309 -15.27 14.01 21.73
C SER A 309 -14.15 14.79 22.44
N LEU A 310 -13.20 15.34 21.70
CA LEU A 310 -12.08 16.12 22.23
C LEU A 310 -12.52 17.61 22.43
N THR A 311 -13.46 17.84 23.35
CA THR A 311 -14.14 19.13 23.54
C THR A 311 -13.20 20.29 23.86
N GLU A 312 -12.09 20.02 24.55
CA GLU A 312 -11.10 21.01 24.98
C GLU A 312 -10.27 21.62 23.83
N PHE A 313 -10.32 21.01 22.65
CA PHE A 313 -9.49 21.43 21.52
C PHE A 313 -10.25 22.31 20.52
N SER A 314 -9.53 23.24 19.90
CA SER A 314 -10.07 24.14 18.88
C SER A 314 -10.58 23.36 17.64
N PRO A 315 -11.55 23.91 16.88
CA PRO A 315 -12.02 23.29 15.64
C PRO A 315 -10.89 23.00 14.64
N THR A 316 -9.92 23.92 14.51
CA THR A 316 -8.74 23.73 13.64
C THR A 316 -7.86 22.56 14.10
N ALA A 317 -7.70 22.34 15.41
CA ALA A 317 -6.96 21.19 15.93
C ALA A 317 -7.69 19.88 15.64
N LYS A 318 -9.02 19.85 15.79
CA LYS A 318 -9.86 18.70 15.39
C LYS A 318 -9.78 18.43 13.89
N LEU A 319 -9.74 19.48 13.07
CA LEU A 319 -9.53 19.36 11.64
C LEU A 319 -8.16 18.73 11.33
N ALA A 320 -7.09 19.13 12.05
CA ALA A 320 -5.76 18.51 11.89
C ALA A 320 -5.79 17.01 12.16
N PHE A 321 -6.48 16.58 13.21
CA PHE A 321 -6.67 15.18 13.54
C PHE A 321 -7.28 14.39 12.36
N MET A 322 -8.37 14.93 11.79
CA MET A 322 -9.11 14.29 10.70
C MET A 322 -8.44 14.37 9.32
N VAL A 323 -7.54 15.34 9.10
CA VAL A 323 -6.78 15.47 7.84
C VAL A 323 -5.50 14.64 7.87
N ILE A 324 -4.79 14.68 9.00
CA ILE A 324 -3.48 13.99 9.11
C ILE A 324 -3.66 12.47 9.25
N GLY A 325 -4.64 12.00 10.05
CA GLY A 325 -4.88 10.58 10.29
C GLY A 325 -4.91 9.74 8.99
N PRO A 326 -5.80 10.06 8.04
CA PRO A 326 -5.87 9.33 6.76
C PRO A 326 -4.65 9.45 5.86
N MET A 327 -3.78 10.44 6.08
CA MET A 327 -2.59 10.69 5.25
C MET A 327 -1.33 10.08 5.84
N VAL A 328 -1.21 10.08 7.16
CA VAL A 328 -0.02 9.60 7.87
C VAL A 328 -0.44 9.00 9.19
N ASP A 329 -0.36 7.69 9.29
CA ASP A 329 -0.46 6.95 10.55
C ASP A 329 0.53 5.77 10.59
N LEU A 330 0.70 5.14 11.73
CA LEU A 330 1.68 4.05 11.91
C LEU A 330 1.34 2.83 11.06
N LYS A 331 0.07 2.49 10.95
CA LYS A 331 -0.45 1.39 10.16
C LYS A 331 -0.20 1.66 8.66
N LEU A 332 -0.53 2.87 8.20
CA LEU A 332 -0.33 3.29 6.82
C LEU A 332 1.15 3.36 6.44
N ILE A 333 2.01 3.87 7.35
CA ILE A 333 3.47 3.87 7.19
C ILE A 333 3.98 2.44 6.98
N ALA A 334 3.56 1.49 7.80
CA ALA A 334 3.95 0.09 7.67
C ALA A 334 3.49 -0.52 6.34
N MET A 335 2.23 -0.29 5.94
CA MET A 335 1.67 -0.78 4.68
C MET A 335 2.36 -0.16 3.46
N GLN A 336 2.61 1.15 3.47
CA GLN A 336 3.36 1.84 2.41
C GLN A 336 4.80 1.32 2.32
N ALA A 337 5.46 1.04 3.45
CA ALA A 337 6.79 0.45 3.47
C ALA A 337 6.81 -0.95 2.82
N GLY A 338 5.75 -1.73 3.02
CA GLY A 338 5.57 -3.03 2.39
C GLY A 338 5.40 -2.96 0.88
N VAL A 339 4.56 -2.05 0.40
CA VAL A 339 4.20 -1.94 -1.02
C VAL A 339 5.24 -1.15 -1.82
N PHE A 340 5.69 -0.01 -1.31
CA PHE A 340 6.55 0.95 -2.01
C PHE A 340 8.01 0.96 -1.53
N GLY A 341 8.27 0.35 -0.37
CA GLY A 341 9.59 0.28 0.24
C GLY A 341 9.91 1.44 1.20
N TRP A 342 10.80 1.18 2.15
CA TRP A 342 11.14 2.11 3.23
C TRP A 342 11.75 3.44 2.75
N ARG A 343 12.52 3.41 1.64
CA ARG A 343 13.10 4.63 1.05
C ARG A 343 12.05 5.64 0.58
N PHE A 344 10.90 5.16 0.13
CA PHE A 344 9.75 5.98 -0.21
C PHE A 344 9.15 6.61 1.05
N VAL A 345 8.81 5.80 2.05
CA VAL A 345 8.07 6.24 3.24
C VAL A 345 8.81 7.33 4.02
N VAL A 346 10.12 7.17 4.23
CA VAL A 346 10.94 8.15 4.99
C VAL A 346 10.90 9.56 4.37
N ARG A 347 10.60 9.67 3.08
CA ARG A 347 10.48 10.96 2.38
C ARG A 347 9.03 11.40 2.22
N PHE A 348 8.16 10.45 1.95
CA PHE A 348 6.76 10.72 1.65
C PHE A 348 5.96 11.08 2.90
N ALA A 349 6.10 10.35 4.01
CA ALA A 349 5.35 10.59 5.24
C ALA A 349 5.62 11.99 5.85
N PRO A 350 6.89 12.46 5.99
CA PRO A 350 7.15 13.83 6.46
C PRO A 350 6.59 14.91 5.52
N MET A 351 6.63 14.67 4.21
CA MET A 351 6.05 15.58 3.23
C MET A 351 4.52 15.66 3.39
N CYS A 352 3.85 14.52 3.57
CA CYS A 352 2.41 14.47 3.81
C CYS A 352 2.04 15.18 5.11
N LEU A 353 2.79 14.95 6.18
CA LEU A 353 2.59 15.63 7.47
C LEU A 353 2.71 17.15 7.33
N LEU A 354 3.78 17.62 6.69
CA LEU A 354 4.02 19.05 6.53
C LEU A 354 2.92 19.72 5.70
N VAL A 355 2.61 19.16 4.53
CA VAL A 355 1.59 19.73 3.63
C VAL A 355 0.20 19.60 4.24
N GLY A 356 -0.12 18.50 4.92
CA GLY A 356 -1.37 18.33 5.64
C GLY A 356 -1.56 19.34 6.75
N LEU A 357 -0.52 19.62 7.55
CA LEU A 357 -0.55 20.65 8.57
C LEU A 357 -0.75 22.04 7.96
N LEU A 358 0.01 22.39 6.91
CA LEU A 358 -0.13 23.68 6.22
C LEU A 358 -1.55 23.84 5.64
N SER A 359 -2.09 22.81 5.02
CA SER A 359 -3.46 22.79 4.50
C SER A 359 -4.48 22.97 5.63
N THR A 360 -4.29 22.31 6.76
CA THR A 360 -5.16 22.44 7.94
C THR A 360 -5.14 23.85 8.52
N PHE A 361 -3.97 24.46 8.68
CA PHE A 361 -3.87 25.83 9.17
C PHE A 361 -4.52 26.83 8.21
N LEU A 362 -4.30 26.65 6.90
CA LEU A 362 -4.88 27.52 5.89
C LEU A 362 -6.42 27.43 5.87
N ILE A 363 -6.95 26.24 5.81
CA ILE A 363 -8.39 25.99 5.68
C ILE A 363 -9.10 26.19 7.03
N GLY A 364 -8.47 25.77 8.14
CA GLY A 364 -9.00 26.01 9.48
C GLY A 364 -9.11 27.49 9.81
N GLY A 365 -8.10 28.29 9.43
CA GLY A 365 -8.16 29.76 9.62
C GLY A 365 -9.14 30.48 8.68
N LEU A 366 -9.58 29.82 7.59
CA LEU A 366 -10.53 30.41 6.63
C LEU A 366 -12.00 30.05 6.95
N PHE A 367 -12.25 28.80 7.41
CA PHE A 367 -13.60 28.26 7.59
C PHE A 367 -14.04 28.07 9.04
N LEU A 368 -13.09 27.95 9.98
CA LEU A 368 -13.32 27.62 11.38
C LEU A 368 -12.78 28.70 12.32
#